data_206f822de3d894fc0da7642f34a30f81
#
_entry.id   206f822de3d894fc0da7642f34a30f81
#
_cell.length_a   1.000
_cell.length_b   1.000
_cell.length_c   1.000
_cell.angle_alpha   90.00
_cell.angle_beta   90.00
_cell.angle_gamma   90.00
#
_symmetry.space_group_name_H-M   'P 1'
#
loop_
_entity.id
_entity.type
_entity.pdbx_description
1 polymer ?
#
loop_
_entity_poly.entity_id
_entity_poly.type
_entity_poly.pdbx_seq_one_letter_code
_entity_poly.pdbx_strand_id
1 'polypeptide(L)'
;LRDRTGLVFASCFPGLQMAMKQAKQNGDDGEGRFDRRFLFQTLNMGHSQFAQYTGIRGPNTTINLACASATAAFGVAEDWIKTNRADRVIIISADDVTGDDLWEWIGGGFAASGAASTHNVVEETALPFDRRRNGLILGMGAAAFVIEKNSHAEERGVQPIAELLGTTIANSAYHGTRLDVEHVAETVDNFITGMENQWGIDRHKIAPNTVFFSHETYTPARGGSAQSEVKALRSTFGESADKLVIANTKGFTGHPMAVGIEDASMLYGMLTGRIPPIANHKESDPELGNLNLSRGGTYPDLEYGLRFGAGFGSQIALSLVRKWQVTGDRIDGQKFINWIRHLANSNDVVMRILDGKLVSYVDGDSNLHGGVKGTEWPITQAYEGITPESNGQTPPQVEPKQVDVDEAKVEIAQTTTTIAVPSDISADQSNVVDTVIEVVVKHTGYPADFVELDQDLEGELGIDTVKQAEIMAEIRNVFGLPVDEDFVLADYPTLNHMIGSVSYTHLTLPTISCV
;
A
#
# COMPACT_ATOMS: atom_id res chain seq x y z
N LEU A 1 -18.49 14.15 -7.03
CA LEU A 1 -17.13 13.67 -6.76
C LEU A 1 -17.09 12.14 -6.58
N ARG A 2 -17.85 11.59 -5.63
CA ARG A 2 -17.82 10.15 -5.27
C ARG A 2 -18.13 9.21 -6.43
N ASP A 3 -19.16 9.50 -7.23
CA ASP A 3 -19.60 8.66 -8.36
C ASP A 3 -18.63 8.67 -9.55
N ARG A 4 -17.75 9.68 -9.60
CA ARG A 4 -16.77 9.88 -10.67
C ARG A 4 -15.32 9.57 -10.21
N THR A 5 -15.16 9.01 -8.99
CA THR A 5 -13.87 8.56 -8.47
C THR A 5 -13.83 7.05 -8.53
N GLY A 6 -12.91 6.51 -9.32
CA GLY A 6 -12.65 5.07 -9.45
C GLY A 6 -11.60 4.60 -8.44
N LEU A 7 -11.54 3.29 -8.21
CA LEU A 7 -10.55 2.63 -7.37
C LEU A 7 -10.01 1.37 -8.04
N VAL A 8 -8.70 1.26 -8.13
CA VAL A 8 -8.01 0.03 -8.57
C VAL A 8 -7.10 -0.44 -7.43
N PHE A 9 -7.33 -1.67 -6.98
CA PHE A 9 -6.49 -2.32 -5.98
C PHE A 9 -5.58 -3.34 -6.66
N ALA A 10 -4.27 -3.19 -6.52
CA ALA A 10 -3.25 -4.06 -7.09
C ALA A 10 -2.59 -4.89 -5.98
N SER A 11 -2.69 -6.22 -6.06
CA SER A 11 -2.06 -7.14 -5.11
C SER A 11 -1.85 -8.50 -5.77
N CYS A 12 -0.74 -9.17 -5.44
CA CYS A 12 -0.50 -10.55 -5.86
C CYS A 12 -1.28 -11.55 -5.00
N PHE A 13 -1.41 -11.28 -3.72
CA PHE A 13 -1.90 -12.24 -2.73
C PHE A 13 -3.00 -11.63 -1.84
N PRO A 14 -4.00 -10.98 -2.43
CA PRO A 14 -5.02 -10.30 -1.63
C PRO A 14 -5.80 -11.31 -0.78
N GLY A 15 -5.82 -11.10 0.54
CA GLY A 15 -6.54 -11.94 1.50
C GLY A 15 -5.92 -13.31 1.81
N LEU A 16 -4.81 -13.70 1.14
CA LEU A 16 -4.23 -15.04 1.31
C LEU A 16 -3.70 -15.26 2.73
N GLN A 17 -3.05 -14.25 3.34
CA GLN A 17 -2.53 -14.35 4.70
C GLN A 17 -3.64 -14.71 5.71
N MET A 18 -4.77 -14.03 5.63
CA MET A 18 -5.91 -14.31 6.51
C MET A 18 -6.53 -15.67 6.23
N ALA A 19 -6.62 -16.08 4.96
CA ALA A 19 -7.10 -17.39 4.58
C ALA A 19 -6.20 -18.51 5.14
N MET A 20 -4.88 -18.34 5.06
CA MET A 20 -3.91 -19.28 5.65
C MET A 20 -4.00 -19.31 7.17
N LYS A 21 -4.14 -18.16 7.82
CA LYS A 21 -4.34 -18.08 9.27
C LYS A 21 -5.59 -18.85 9.70
N GLN A 22 -6.69 -18.65 9.00
CA GLN A 22 -7.94 -19.34 9.27
C GLN A 22 -7.83 -20.87 9.03
N ALA A 23 -7.14 -21.28 7.94
CA ALA A 23 -6.89 -22.70 7.69
C ALA A 23 -6.08 -23.35 8.83
N LYS A 24 -5.05 -22.68 9.33
CA LYS A 24 -4.25 -23.14 10.49
C LYS A 24 -5.10 -23.23 11.78
N GLN A 25 -6.00 -22.30 12.01
CA GLN A 25 -6.87 -22.28 13.19
C GLN A 25 -7.91 -23.41 13.19
N ASN A 26 -8.40 -23.79 12.01
CA ASN A 26 -9.43 -24.81 11.88
C ASN A 26 -8.91 -26.25 12.03
N GLY A 27 -7.58 -26.46 12.06
CA GLY A 27 -6.95 -27.77 12.28
C GLY A 27 -7.26 -28.82 11.20
N ASP A 28 -6.63 -29.98 11.33
CA ASP A 28 -6.82 -31.10 10.39
C ASP A 28 -8.12 -31.88 10.62
N ASP A 29 -8.88 -31.57 11.66
CA ASP A 29 -10.02 -32.40 12.13
C ASP A 29 -11.32 -32.15 11.34
N GLY A 30 -11.32 -31.25 10.39
CA GLY A 30 -12.47 -31.03 9.48
C GLY A 30 -13.74 -30.47 10.12
N GLU A 31 -13.75 -30.22 11.44
CA GLU A 31 -14.85 -29.61 12.19
C GLU A 31 -14.83 -28.07 12.20
N GLY A 32 -13.97 -27.47 11.37
CA GLY A 32 -13.85 -26.03 11.28
C GLY A 32 -15.14 -25.35 10.87
N ARG A 33 -15.62 -24.42 11.66
CA ARG A 33 -16.73 -23.56 11.28
C ARG A 33 -16.24 -22.62 10.17
N PHE A 34 -16.90 -22.69 9.00
CA PHE A 34 -16.66 -21.72 7.94
C PHE A 34 -17.10 -20.34 8.40
N ASP A 35 -16.14 -19.45 8.59
CA ASP A 35 -16.39 -18.05 8.88
C ASP A 35 -16.71 -17.30 7.57
N ARG A 36 -17.68 -16.39 7.61
CA ARG A 36 -18.02 -15.50 6.50
C ARG A 36 -16.81 -14.67 6.02
N ARG A 37 -15.85 -14.38 6.90
CA ARG A 37 -14.59 -13.70 6.56
C ARG A 37 -13.83 -14.43 5.47
N PHE A 38 -13.87 -15.76 5.45
CA PHE A 38 -13.29 -16.56 4.37
C PHE A 38 -13.87 -16.21 3.00
N LEU A 39 -15.19 -15.95 2.93
CA LEU A 39 -15.83 -15.53 1.69
C LEU A 39 -15.31 -14.19 1.21
N PHE A 40 -15.15 -13.20 2.09
CA PHE A 40 -14.65 -11.87 1.74
C PHE A 40 -13.19 -11.91 1.27
N GLN A 41 -12.37 -12.76 1.86
CA GLN A 41 -10.98 -13.00 1.47
C GLN A 41 -10.91 -13.67 0.10
N THR A 42 -11.68 -14.74 -0.11
CA THR A 42 -11.72 -15.48 -1.37
C THR A 42 -12.23 -14.62 -2.53
N LEU A 43 -13.19 -13.73 -2.28
CA LEU A 43 -13.72 -12.79 -3.26
C LEU A 43 -12.86 -11.54 -3.45
N ASN A 44 -11.75 -11.40 -2.72
CA ASN A 44 -10.88 -10.23 -2.82
C ASN A 44 -11.59 -8.89 -2.61
N MET A 45 -12.41 -8.79 -1.57
CA MET A 45 -13.27 -7.63 -1.36
C MET A 45 -12.58 -6.41 -0.74
N GLY A 46 -11.25 -6.40 -0.55
CA GLY A 46 -10.51 -5.28 0.06
C GLY A 46 -10.76 -3.94 -0.63
N HIS A 47 -10.83 -3.94 -1.97
CA HIS A 47 -11.17 -2.74 -2.74
C HIS A 47 -12.61 -2.24 -2.46
N SER A 48 -13.56 -3.15 -2.31
CA SER A 48 -14.96 -2.80 -2.01
C SER A 48 -15.12 -2.30 -0.58
N GLN A 49 -14.40 -2.88 0.38
CA GLN A 49 -14.38 -2.42 1.77
C GLN A 49 -13.79 -0.99 1.86
N PHE A 50 -12.68 -0.73 1.17
CA PHE A 50 -12.13 0.62 1.10
C PHE A 50 -13.09 1.61 0.45
N ALA A 51 -13.78 1.20 -0.62
CA ALA A 51 -14.79 2.02 -1.28
C ALA A 51 -15.97 2.32 -0.34
N GLN A 52 -16.40 1.35 0.45
CA GLN A 52 -17.43 1.53 1.49
C GLN A 52 -16.97 2.54 2.54
N TYR A 53 -15.75 2.38 3.06
CA TYR A 53 -15.19 3.27 4.07
C TYR A 53 -15.05 4.73 3.59
N THR A 54 -14.59 4.92 2.35
CA THR A 54 -14.38 6.26 1.77
C THR A 54 -15.61 6.85 1.09
N GLY A 55 -16.63 6.04 0.84
CA GLY A 55 -17.82 6.42 0.09
C GLY A 55 -17.58 6.61 -1.41
N ILE A 56 -16.52 6.05 -1.99
CA ILE A 56 -16.25 6.03 -3.43
C ILE A 56 -17.28 5.13 -4.12
N ARG A 57 -17.90 5.62 -5.19
CA ARG A 57 -18.98 4.91 -5.93
C ARG A 57 -18.72 4.79 -7.44
N GLY A 58 -17.56 5.22 -7.91
CA GLY A 58 -17.13 5.04 -9.29
C GLY A 58 -16.70 3.59 -9.58
N PRO A 59 -16.14 3.33 -10.78
CA PRO A 59 -15.66 2.01 -11.15
C PRO A 59 -14.64 1.50 -10.12
N ASN A 60 -14.74 0.22 -9.78
CA ASN A 60 -13.96 -0.38 -8.71
C ASN A 60 -13.54 -1.81 -9.09
N THR A 61 -12.26 -2.14 -8.98
CA THR A 61 -11.74 -3.47 -9.34
C THR A 61 -10.46 -3.81 -8.60
N THR A 62 -10.18 -5.11 -8.51
CA THR A 62 -8.85 -5.64 -8.16
C THR A 62 -8.14 -6.09 -9.43
N ILE A 63 -6.83 -5.82 -9.52
CA ILE A 63 -5.97 -6.28 -10.62
C ILE A 63 -4.82 -7.12 -10.06
N ASN A 64 -4.56 -8.25 -10.71
CA ASN A 64 -3.43 -9.12 -10.42
C ASN A 64 -2.74 -9.53 -11.73
N LEU A 65 -1.62 -8.89 -12.03
CA LEU A 65 -0.67 -9.24 -13.07
C LEU A 65 0.68 -9.60 -12.42
N ALA A 66 0.63 -10.32 -11.31
CA ALA A 66 1.80 -10.62 -10.50
C ALA A 66 2.62 -9.33 -10.22
N CYS A 67 3.93 -9.36 -10.39
CA CYS A 67 4.81 -8.24 -10.07
C CYS A 67 4.61 -6.98 -10.95
N ALA A 68 3.84 -7.07 -12.03
CA ALA A 68 3.50 -5.95 -12.92
C ALA A 68 2.21 -5.22 -12.50
N SER A 69 1.51 -5.68 -11.47
CA SER A 69 0.14 -5.23 -11.12
C SER A 69 0.02 -3.74 -10.87
N ALA A 70 0.94 -3.13 -10.12
CA ALA A 70 0.87 -1.69 -9.84
C ALA A 70 1.00 -0.86 -11.12
N THR A 71 2.00 -1.15 -11.96
CA THR A 71 2.18 -0.44 -13.24
C THR A 71 0.98 -0.68 -14.18
N ALA A 72 0.42 -1.90 -14.21
CA ALA A 72 -0.77 -2.20 -14.98
C ALA A 72 -2.02 -1.45 -14.46
N ALA A 73 -2.11 -1.20 -13.16
CA ALA A 73 -3.21 -0.42 -12.59
C ALA A 73 -3.25 1.03 -13.12
N PHE A 74 -2.11 1.61 -13.51
CA PHE A 74 -2.07 2.90 -14.21
C PHE A 74 -2.78 2.80 -15.57
N GLY A 75 -2.62 1.68 -16.30
CA GLY A 75 -3.31 1.45 -17.57
C GLY A 75 -4.82 1.38 -17.41
N VAL A 76 -5.30 0.64 -16.41
CA VAL A 76 -6.74 0.59 -16.09
C VAL A 76 -7.28 1.98 -15.74
N ALA A 77 -6.53 2.74 -14.95
CA ALA A 77 -6.92 4.10 -14.58
C ALA A 77 -6.93 5.05 -15.78
N GLU A 78 -5.94 4.97 -16.66
CA GLU A 78 -5.87 5.72 -17.91
C GLU A 78 -7.09 5.42 -18.80
N ASP A 79 -7.42 4.13 -18.99
CA ASP A 79 -8.57 3.71 -19.79
C ASP A 79 -9.88 4.24 -19.22
N TRP A 80 -10.08 4.17 -17.91
CA TRP A 80 -11.31 4.69 -17.31
C TRP A 80 -11.46 6.20 -17.46
N ILE A 81 -10.36 6.94 -17.39
CA ILE A 81 -10.36 8.39 -17.58
C ILE A 81 -10.58 8.74 -19.05
N LYS A 82 -9.83 8.10 -19.97
CA LYS A 82 -9.96 8.34 -21.41
C LYS A 82 -11.34 7.97 -21.94
N THR A 83 -11.93 6.90 -21.46
CA THR A 83 -13.29 6.47 -21.84
C THR A 83 -14.40 7.17 -21.06
N ASN A 84 -14.06 8.18 -20.26
CA ASN A 84 -15.00 8.96 -19.45
C ASN A 84 -15.82 8.15 -18.43
N ARG A 85 -15.28 7.03 -17.93
CA ARG A 85 -15.89 6.24 -16.83
C ARG A 85 -15.60 6.83 -15.47
N ALA A 86 -14.45 7.48 -15.32
CA ALA A 86 -14.03 8.18 -14.10
C ALA A 86 -13.38 9.52 -14.46
N ASP A 87 -13.38 10.46 -13.52
CA ASP A 87 -12.65 11.72 -13.63
C ASP A 87 -11.32 11.66 -12.88
N ARG A 88 -11.28 10.81 -11.86
CA ARG A 88 -10.07 10.42 -11.14
C ARG A 88 -10.14 8.97 -10.72
N VAL A 89 -8.99 8.37 -10.55
CA VAL A 89 -8.84 6.99 -10.09
C VAL A 89 -7.80 6.96 -8.99
N ILE A 90 -8.16 6.37 -7.85
CA ILE A 90 -7.23 6.02 -6.80
C ILE A 90 -6.69 4.63 -7.11
N ILE A 91 -5.38 4.49 -7.14
CA ILE A 91 -4.68 3.22 -7.22
C ILE A 91 -4.10 2.94 -5.85
N ILE A 92 -4.37 1.76 -5.30
CA ILE A 92 -3.72 1.25 -4.09
C ILE A 92 -3.02 -0.04 -4.48
N SER A 93 -1.74 -0.15 -4.16
CA SER A 93 -0.97 -1.37 -4.32
C SER A 93 -0.36 -1.77 -2.98
N ALA A 94 -0.62 -3.00 -2.55
CA ALA A 94 -0.12 -3.50 -1.27
C ALA A 94 0.04 -5.02 -1.29
N ASP A 95 1.18 -5.49 -0.81
CA ASP A 95 1.45 -6.90 -0.52
C ASP A 95 2.36 -6.99 0.71
N ASP A 96 2.05 -7.92 1.60
CA ASP A 96 2.94 -8.39 2.65
C ASP A 96 3.12 -9.91 2.52
N VAL A 97 4.24 -10.31 1.95
CA VAL A 97 4.60 -11.73 1.76
C VAL A 97 5.69 -12.18 2.73
N THR A 98 6.11 -11.28 3.61
CA THR A 98 7.15 -11.53 4.62
C THR A 98 6.57 -11.90 5.98
N GLY A 99 5.26 -11.77 6.14
CA GLY A 99 4.54 -12.17 7.35
C GLY A 99 4.63 -13.67 7.63
N ASP A 100 4.63 -14.05 8.90
CA ASP A 100 4.87 -15.41 9.39
C ASP A 100 3.94 -16.47 8.75
N ASP A 101 2.71 -16.09 8.41
CA ASP A 101 1.74 -17.01 7.82
C ASP A 101 1.98 -17.29 6.33
N LEU A 102 2.65 -16.40 5.60
CA LEU A 102 2.89 -16.51 4.16
C LEU A 102 4.32 -16.86 3.81
N TRP A 103 5.29 -16.52 4.66
CA TRP A 103 6.71 -16.69 4.36
C TRP A 103 7.09 -18.11 3.95
N GLU A 104 6.64 -19.12 4.70
CA GLU A 104 6.95 -20.52 4.41
C GLU A 104 6.42 -20.95 3.02
N TRP A 105 5.25 -20.48 2.63
CA TRP A 105 4.59 -20.85 1.39
C TRP A 105 5.14 -20.07 0.19
N ILE A 106 5.15 -18.76 0.29
CA ILE A 106 5.57 -17.90 -0.81
C ILE A 106 7.09 -17.94 -0.97
N GLY A 107 7.84 -17.82 0.13
CA GLY A 107 9.30 -17.94 0.13
C GLY A 107 9.74 -19.33 -0.33
N GLY A 108 9.11 -20.39 0.19
CA GLY A 108 9.35 -21.77 -0.24
C GLY A 108 9.03 -22.00 -1.72
N GLY A 109 7.93 -21.41 -2.23
CA GLY A 109 7.56 -21.47 -3.65
C GLY A 109 8.59 -20.79 -4.55
N PHE A 110 9.09 -19.61 -4.18
CA PHE A 110 10.16 -18.93 -4.93
C PHE A 110 11.50 -19.66 -4.84
N ALA A 111 11.83 -20.26 -3.69
CA ALA A 111 13.01 -21.10 -3.55
C ALA A 111 12.91 -22.36 -4.44
N ALA A 112 11.78 -23.05 -4.44
CA ALA A 112 11.53 -24.23 -5.26
C ALA A 112 11.57 -23.92 -6.78
N SER A 113 11.18 -22.70 -7.17
CA SER A 113 11.27 -22.26 -8.57
C SER A 113 12.69 -21.82 -8.98
N GLY A 114 13.65 -21.80 -8.05
CA GLY A 114 15.02 -21.31 -8.27
C GLY A 114 15.10 -19.78 -8.45
N ALA A 115 14.06 -19.05 -8.12
CA ALA A 115 14.02 -17.59 -8.27
C ALA A 115 14.53 -16.84 -7.03
N ALA A 116 14.34 -17.41 -5.81
CA ALA A 116 14.81 -16.79 -4.59
C ALA A 116 16.31 -17.06 -4.34
N SER A 117 17.00 -16.09 -3.72
CA SER A 117 18.34 -16.28 -3.23
C SER A 117 18.36 -17.22 -2.02
N THR A 118 19.35 -18.09 -1.98
CA THR A 118 19.67 -18.96 -0.82
C THR A 118 20.91 -18.48 -0.07
N HIS A 119 21.46 -17.33 -0.46
CA HIS A 119 22.64 -16.75 0.18
C HIS A 119 22.25 -16.12 1.53
N ASN A 120 23.11 -16.25 2.52
CA ASN A 120 22.82 -15.82 3.90
C ASN A 120 23.33 -14.42 4.28
N VAL A 121 23.99 -13.72 3.34
CA VAL A 121 24.47 -12.35 3.53
C VAL A 121 23.66 -11.40 2.66
N VAL A 122 22.89 -10.50 3.27
CA VAL A 122 21.91 -9.63 2.56
C VAL A 122 22.61 -8.74 1.52
N GLU A 123 23.76 -8.15 1.85
CA GLU A 123 24.54 -7.28 0.98
C GLU A 123 25.13 -8.01 -0.24
N GLU A 124 25.07 -9.34 -0.23
CA GLU A 124 25.50 -10.21 -1.33
C GLU A 124 24.34 -10.97 -1.99
N THR A 125 23.10 -10.61 -1.66
CA THR A 125 21.90 -11.20 -2.23
C THR A 125 21.08 -10.21 -3.06
N ALA A 126 20.90 -8.99 -2.59
CA ALA A 126 20.13 -7.95 -3.27
C ALA A 126 21.03 -7.17 -4.26
N LEU A 127 21.33 -7.75 -5.40
CA LEU A 127 22.36 -7.32 -6.34
C LEU A 127 21.82 -6.92 -7.74
N PRO A 128 20.96 -5.90 -7.88
CA PRO A 128 20.44 -5.52 -9.18
C PRO A 128 21.58 -5.19 -10.17
N PHE A 129 21.54 -5.76 -11.37
CA PHE A 129 22.51 -5.59 -12.46
C PHE A 129 23.95 -6.03 -12.17
N ASP A 130 24.23 -6.55 -10.98
CA ASP A 130 25.57 -7.06 -10.63
C ASP A 130 25.79 -8.47 -11.21
N ARG A 131 27.03 -8.79 -11.65
CA ARG A 131 27.33 -10.11 -12.20
C ARG A 131 27.18 -11.24 -11.19
N ARG A 132 27.20 -10.94 -9.89
CA ARG A 132 27.05 -11.90 -8.79
C ARG A 132 25.58 -12.19 -8.43
N ARG A 133 24.62 -11.70 -9.22
CA ARG A 133 23.18 -11.96 -9.02
C ARG A 133 22.93 -13.43 -8.72
N ASN A 134 22.16 -13.73 -7.68
CA ASN A 134 21.95 -15.09 -7.21
C ASN A 134 20.50 -15.40 -6.80
N GLY A 135 19.56 -14.52 -7.05
CA GLY A 135 18.15 -14.73 -6.77
C GLY A 135 17.52 -13.58 -5.99
N LEU A 136 16.20 -13.48 -6.07
CA LEU A 136 15.45 -12.41 -5.44
C LEU A 136 15.36 -12.58 -3.92
N ILE A 137 15.19 -11.46 -3.23
CA ILE A 137 14.72 -11.39 -1.85
C ILE A 137 13.30 -10.85 -1.86
N LEU A 138 12.43 -11.46 -1.07
CA LEU A 138 11.07 -10.97 -0.88
C LEU A 138 11.06 -9.69 -0.03
N GLY A 139 10.12 -8.81 -0.33
CA GLY A 139 9.86 -7.60 0.42
C GLY A 139 8.37 -7.41 0.66
N MET A 140 8.01 -6.35 1.36
CA MET A 140 6.64 -5.93 1.58
C MET A 140 6.51 -4.43 1.39
N GLY A 141 5.30 -3.95 1.24
CA GLY A 141 5.05 -2.51 1.17
C GLY A 141 3.65 -2.16 0.72
N ALA A 142 3.43 -0.86 0.65
CA ALA A 142 2.23 -0.29 0.06
C ALA A 142 2.57 1.03 -0.65
N ALA A 143 1.88 1.31 -1.73
CA ALA A 143 1.93 2.58 -2.43
C ALA A 143 0.53 2.96 -2.93
N ALA A 144 0.24 4.26 -2.95
CA ALA A 144 -1.02 4.76 -3.47
C ALA A 144 -0.78 5.95 -4.41
N PHE A 145 -1.63 6.02 -5.44
CA PHE A 145 -1.54 7.05 -6.47
C PHE A 145 -2.91 7.60 -6.79
N VAL A 146 -2.95 8.85 -7.22
CA VAL A 146 -4.15 9.45 -7.80
C VAL A 146 -3.84 9.88 -9.23
N ILE A 147 -4.56 9.31 -10.17
CA ILE A 147 -4.54 9.73 -11.58
C ILE A 147 -5.86 10.45 -11.87
N GLU A 148 -5.80 11.61 -12.48
CA GLU A 148 -6.97 12.40 -12.78
C GLU A 148 -6.81 13.26 -14.04
N LYS A 149 -7.92 13.75 -14.56
CA LYS A 149 -7.91 14.77 -15.62
C LYS A 149 -7.26 16.04 -15.09
N ASN A 150 -6.40 16.67 -15.89
CA ASN A 150 -5.73 17.92 -15.50
C ASN A 150 -6.73 19.01 -15.10
N SER A 151 -7.86 19.12 -15.81
CA SER A 151 -8.91 20.10 -15.49
C SER A 151 -9.43 19.99 -14.04
N HIS A 152 -9.50 18.78 -13.49
CA HIS A 152 -9.94 18.56 -12.11
C HIS A 152 -8.86 18.89 -11.07
N ALA A 153 -7.58 18.69 -11.40
CA ALA A 153 -6.47 19.17 -10.57
C ALA A 153 -6.43 20.70 -10.54
N GLU A 154 -6.56 21.32 -11.70
CA GLU A 154 -6.61 22.78 -11.85
C GLU A 154 -7.80 23.41 -11.11
N GLU A 155 -9.00 22.78 -11.16
CA GLU A 155 -10.20 23.23 -10.47
C GLU A 155 -9.98 23.40 -8.98
N ARG A 156 -9.25 22.49 -8.35
CA ARG A 156 -8.94 22.53 -6.92
C ARG A 156 -7.59 23.19 -6.59
N GLY A 157 -6.91 23.81 -7.56
CA GLY A 157 -5.67 24.52 -7.37
C GLY A 157 -4.45 23.62 -7.09
N VAL A 158 -4.43 22.40 -7.64
CA VAL A 158 -3.32 21.44 -7.47
C VAL A 158 -2.61 21.24 -8.80
N GLN A 159 -1.32 21.49 -8.84
CA GLN A 159 -0.48 21.13 -9.99
C GLN A 159 -0.04 19.67 -9.86
N PRO A 160 -0.12 18.87 -10.94
CA PRO A 160 0.32 17.47 -10.92
C PRO A 160 1.82 17.33 -10.59
N ILE A 161 2.24 16.11 -10.24
CA ILE A 161 3.67 15.76 -10.13
C ILE A 161 4.23 15.49 -11.52
N ALA A 162 3.48 14.75 -12.32
CA ALA A 162 3.85 14.37 -13.66
C ALA A 162 2.58 14.18 -14.52
N GLU A 163 2.76 14.25 -15.83
CA GLU A 163 1.76 13.88 -16.82
C GLU A 163 2.00 12.44 -17.26
N LEU A 164 0.96 11.61 -17.19
CA LEU A 164 0.98 10.24 -17.73
C LEU A 164 0.77 10.33 -19.24
N LEU A 165 1.82 10.07 -20.01
CA LEU A 165 1.78 10.12 -21.48
C LEU A 165 1.08 8.90 -22.06
N GLY A 166 1.28 7.73 -21.45
CA GLY A 166 0.60 6.50 -21.82
C GLY A 166 1.08 5.30 -21.05
N THR A 167 0.34 4.20 -21.24
CA THR A 167 0.60 2.89 -20.65
C THR A 167 0.45 1.78 -21.68
N THR A 168 1.03 0.63 -21.40
CA THR A 168 0.80 -0.62 -22.15
C THR A 168 0.72 -1.78 -21.18
N ILE A 169 -0.23 -2.67 -21.42
CA ILE A 169 -0.34 -3.98 -20.77
C ILE A 169 -0.27 -5.03 -21.87
N ALA A 170 0.64 -5.99 -21.71
CA ALA A 170 0.84 -7.07 -22.68
C ALA A 170 1.11 -8.40 -21.97
N ASN A 171 1.00 -9.49 -22.72
CA ASN A 171 1.36 -10.83 -22.26
C ASN A 171 2.11 -11.57 -23.37
N SER A 172 3.27 -12.14 -23.07
CA SER A 172 4.07 -12.86 -24.06
C SER A 172 3.55 -14.25 -24.36
N ALA A 173 2.61 -14.78 -23.59
CA ALA A 173 2.09 -16.16 -23.71
C ALA A 173 3.22 -17.22 -23.82
N TYR A 174 4.32 -16.99 -23.09
CA TYR A 174 5.57 -17.73 -23.28
C TYR A 174 5.81 -18.78 -22.19
N HIS A 175 5.93 -18.35 -20.93
CA HIS A 175 6.28 -19.23 -19.81
C HIS A 175 5.77 -18.69 -18.48
N GLY A 176 5.52 -19.60 -17.50
CA GLY A 176 5.03 -19.19 -16.18
C GLY A 176 5.98 -18.27 -15.40
N THR A 177 7.30 -18.45 -15.55
CA THR A 177 8.31 -17.72 -14.73
C THR A 177 9.40 -17.03 -15.54
N ARG A 178 9.60 -17.38 -16.81
CA ARG A 178 10.64 -16.82 -17.68
C ARG A 178 10.06 -15.75 -18.59
N LEU A 179 10.86 -14.73 -18.89
CA LEU A 179 10.52 -13.69 -19.85
C LEU A 179 10.88 -14.09 -21.28
N ASP A 180 10.04 -13.74 -22.22
CA ASP A 180 10.36 -13.76 -23.64
C ASP A 180 11.12 -12.47 -23.98
N VAL A 181 12.43 -12.59 -24.11
CA VAL A 181 13.33 -11.43 -24.28
C VAL A 181 13.03 -10.67 -25.57
N GLU A 182 12.69 -11.39 -26.67
CA GLU A 182 12.39 -10.76 -27.95
C GLU A 182 11.03 -10.04 -27.90
N HIS A 183 9.99 -10.69 -27.38
CA HIS A 183 8.69 -10.06 -27.27
C HIS A 183 8.67 -8.88 -26.27
N VAL A 184 9.47 -8.93 -25.20
CA VAL A 184 9.68 -7.78 -24.30
C VAL A 184 10.28 -6.61 -25.08
N ALA A 185 11.31 -6.87 -25.92
CA ALA A 185 11.94 -5.83 -26.73
C ALA A 185 10.97 -5.24 -27.76
N GLU A 186 10.19 -6.07 -28.45
CA GLU A 186 9.15 -5.63 -29.38
C GLU A 186 8.07 -4.81 -28.68
N THR A 187 7.65 -5.22 -27.48
CA THR A 187 6.62 -4.52 -26.70
C THR A 187 7.10 -3.12 -26.29
N VAL A 188 8.34 -2.99 -25.82
CA VAL A 188 8.92 -1.69 -25.45
C VAL A 188 9.07 -0.78 -26.67
N ASP A 189 9.55 -1.33 -27.81
CA ASP A 189 9.70 -0.55 -29.04
C ASP A 189 8.36 -0.06 -29.60
N ASN A 190 7.35 -0.92 -29.64
CA ASN A 190 5.99 -0.57 -30.06
C ASN A 190 5.38 0.49 -29.15
N PHE A 191 5.58 0.36 -27.85
CA PHE A 191 5.09 1.34 -26.87
C PHE A 191 5.74 2.70 -27.10
N ILE A 192 7.06 2.79 -27.20
CA ILE A 192 7.77 4.05 -27.44
C ILE A 192 7.40 4.66 -28.79
N THR A 193 7.29 3.82 -29.85
CA THR A 193 6.81 4.27 -31.16
C THR A 193 5.39 4.86 -31.09
N GLY A 194 4.50 4.24 -30.30
CA GLY A 194 3.19 4.79 -30.03
C GLY A 194 3.24 6.17 -29.35
N MET A 195 4.13 6.31 -28.37
CA MET A 195 4.31 7.58 -27.66
C MET A 195 4.90 8.67 -28.56
N GLU A 196 5.86 8.33 -29.44
CA GLU A 196 6.39 9.25 -30.45
C GLU A 196 5.30 9.76 -31.38
N ASN A 197 4.47 8.85 -31.88
CA ASN A 197 3.36 9.21 -32.78
C ASN A 197 2.29 10.07 -32.10
N GLN A 198 2.00 9.78 -30.84
CA GLN A 198 0.93 10.47 -30.10
C GLN A 198 1.36 11.84 -29.61
N TRP A 199 2.60 11.98 -29.15
CA TRP A 199 3.08 13.16 -28.43
C TRP A 199 4.15 13.97 -29.19
N GLY A 200 4.58 13.49 -30.35
CA GLY A 200 5.63 14.15 -31.15
C GLY A 200 6.99 14.18 -30.45
N ILE A 201 7.23 13.27 -29.51
CA ILE A 201 8.54 13.10 -28.87
C ILE A 201 9.47 12.28 -29.80
N ASP A 202 10.77 12.37 -29.56
CA ASP A 202 11.81 11.63 -30.27
C ASP A 202 12.63 10.87 -29.23
N ARG A 203 12.62 9.53 -29.30
CA ARG A 203 13.28 8.64 -28.32
C ARG A 203 14.74 8.99 -28.09
N HIS A 204 15.46 9.39 -29.15
CA HIS A 204 16.89 9.71 -29.05
C HIS A 204 17.16 11.06 -28.40
N LYS A 205 16.21 12.00 -28.52
CA LYS A 205 16.30 13.32 -27.88
C LYS A 205 15.92 13.27 -26.41
N ILE A 206 14.92 12.44 -26.05
CA ILE A 206 14.48 12.34 -24.64
C ILE A 206 15.38 11.43 -23.81
N ALA A 207 16.11 10.48 -24.41
CA ALA A 207 16.92 9.50 -23.69
C ALA A 207 17.86 10.09 -22.62
N PRO A 208 18.60 11.20 -22.88
CA PRO A 208 19.47 11.81 -21.86
C PRO A 208 18.74 12.36 -20.64
N ASN A 209 17.46 12.68 -20.80
CA ASN A 209 16.60 13.29 -19.77
C ASN A 209 15.59 12.27 -19.21
N THR A 210 15.78 10.97 -19.48
CA THR A 210 14.90 9.89 -19.08
C THR A 210 15.53 9.03 -17.99
N VAL A 211 14.80 8.80 -16.90
CA VAL A 211 15.09 7.70 -15.98
C VAL A 211 14.24 6.49 -16.34
N PHE A 212 14.90 5.35 -16.45
CA PHE A 212 14.26 4.05 -16.58
C PHE A 212 14.20 3.38 -15.21
N PHE A 213 12.98 3.21 -14.67
CA PHE A 213 12.77 2.46 -13.45
C PHE A 213 12.52 0.99 -13.78
N SER A 214 13.53 0.21 -13.47
CA SER A 214 13.70 -1.18 -13.82
C SER A 214 12.81 -2.12 -13.00
N HIS A 215 12.46 -3.25 -13.59
CA HIS A 215 11.87 -4.41 -12.88
C HIS A 215 12.93 -5.35 -12.32
N GLU A 216 14.18 -5.22 -12.68
CA GLU A 216 15.25 -6.16 -12.33
C GLU A 216 15.12 -6.72 -10.90
N THR A 217 15.11 -8.05 -10.80
CA THR A 217 14.92 -8.83 -9.59
C THR A 217 16.14 -9.65 -9.19
N TYR A 218 17.29 -9.30 -9.73
CA TYR A 218 18.62 -9.89 -9.48
C TYR A 218 18.65 -11.42 -9.56
N THR A 219 17.81 -12.00 -10.41
CA THR A 219 17.82 -13.41 -10.74
C THR A 219 18.95 -13.72 -11.74
N PRO A 220 19.72 -14.81 -11.55
CA PRO A 220 20.90 -15.10 -12.39
C PRO A 220 20.55 -15.72 -13.74
N ALA A 221 19.29 -16.03 -14.00
CA ALA A 221 18.87 -16.79 -15.15
C ALA A 221 19.18 -16.08 -16.48
N ARG A 222 19.70 -16.81 -17.46
CA ARG A 222 19.69 -16.40 -18.87
C ARG A 222 18.24 -16.15 -19.29
N GLY A 223 17.98 -14.97 -19.90
CA GLY A 223 16.61 -14.50 -20.12
C GLY A 223 15.94 -13.97 -18.85
N GLY A 224 16.71 -13.60 -17.83
CA GLY A 224 16.24 -12.90 -16.64
C GLY A 224 15.86 -11.44 -16.92
N SER A 225 15.36 -10.76 -15.90
CA SER A 225 14.86 -9.38 -16.03
C SER A 225 15.94 -8.41 -16.52
N ALA A 226 17.15 -8.45 -15.98
CA ALA A 226 18.25 -7.60 -16.43
C ALA A 226 18.55 -7.74 -17.92
N GLN A 227 18.68 -8.98 -18.43
CA GLN A 227 18.97 -9.23 -19.83
C GLN A 227 17.82 -8.77 -20.73
N SER A 228 16.58 -9.04 -20.35
CA SER A 228 15.38 -8.63 -21.10
C SER A 228 15.26 -7.11 -21.19
N GLU A 229 15.45 -6.41 -20.07
CA GLU A 229 15.38 -4.96 -20.03
C GLU A 229 16.49 -4.28 -20.84
N VAL A 230 17.72 -4.73 -20.68
CA VAL A 230 18.87 -4.18 -21.42
C VAL A 230 18.72 -4.43 -22.91
N LYS A 231 18.27 -5.62 -23.33
CA LYS A 231 17.96 -5.92 -24.74
C LYS A 231 16.87 -4.96 -25.25
N ALA A 232 15.78 -4.79 -24.51
CA ALA A 232 14.68 -3.92 -24.89
C ALA A 232 15.15 -2.45 -25.04
N LEU A 233 15.89 -1.93 -24.06
CA LEU A 233 16.41 -0.56 -24.14
C LEU A 233 17.34 -0.37 -25.35
N ARG A 234 18.25 -1.30 -25.62
CA ARG A 234 19.17 -1.19 -26.77
C ARG A 234 18.47 -1.34 -28.10
N SER A 235 17.50 -2.25 -28.21
CA SER A 235 16.72 -2.40 -29.43
C SER A 235 15.91 -1.15 -29.74
N THR A 236 15.31 -0.53 -28.71
CA THR A 236 14.44 0.63 -28.85
C THR A 236 15.22 1.94 -29.05
N PHE A 237 16.25 2.19 -28.21
CA PHE A 237 16.96 3.47 -28.19
C PHE A 237 18.30 3.48 -28.95
N GLY A 238 18.76 2.32 -29.44
CA GLY A 238 20.04 2.20 -30.14
C GLY A 238 21.20 2.76 -29.32
N GLU A 239 22.06 3.57 -29.91
CA GLU A 239 23.19 4.23 -29.22
C GLU A 239 22.76 5.20 -28.11
N SER A 240 21.51 5.64 -28.10
CA SER A 240 20.99 6.52 -27.05
C SER A 240 20.59 5.74 -25.79
N ALA A 241 20.56 4.42 -25.83
CA ALA A 241 20.26 3.58 -24.65
C ALA A 241 21.21 3.86 -23.48
N ASP A 242 22.49 4.06 -23.77
CA ASP A 242 23.52 4.34 -22.75
C ASP A 242 23.36 5.73 -22.08
N LYS A 243 22.44 6.56 -22.56
CA LYS A 243 22.13 7.88 -21.98
C LYS A 243 21.00 7.84 -20.97
N LEU A 244 20.10 6.82 -21.04
CA LEU A 244 19.05 6.65 -20.03
C LEU A 244 19.69 6.34 -18.68
N VAL A 245 19.19 6.99 -17.62
CA VAL A 245 19.58 6.64 -16.25
C VAL A 245 18.76 5.45 -15.78
N ILE A 246 19.40 4.34 -15.44
CA ILE A 246 18.74 3.14 -14.96
C ILE A 246 18.69 3.18 -13.42
N ALA A 247 17.49 3.09 -12.85
CA ALA A 247 17.24 3.05 -11.42
C ALA A 247 16.49 1.77 -11.02
N ASN A 248 16.72 1.30 -9.80
CA ASN A 248 16.04 0.16 -9.20
C ASN A 248 16.02 0.31 -7.69
N THR A 249 14.88 0.09 -7.05
CA THR A 249 14.74 0.21 -5.59
C THR A 249 14.74 -1.14 -4.88
N LYS A 250 14.59 -2.26 -5.61
CA LYS A 250 14.47 -3.60 -5.02
C LYS A 250 15.70 -4.06 -4.25
N GLY A 251 16.88 -3.51 -4.57
CA GLY A 251 18.07 -3.73 -3.76
C GLY A 251 17.99 -3.17 -2.33
N PHE A 252 17.07 -2.24 -2.06
CA PHE A 252 16.80 -1.68 -0.74
C PHE A 252 15.57 -2.31 -0.07
N THR A 253 14.53 -2.59 -0.85
CA THR A 253 13.20 -2.98 -0.34
C THR A 253 12.97 -4.49 -0.40
N GLY A 254 13.83 -5.24 -1.06
CA GLY A 254 13.47 -6.54 -1.57
C GLY A 254 12.45 -6.41 -2.72
N HIS A 255 11.94 -7.52 -3.20
CA HIS A 255 10.90 -7.54 -4.23
C HIS A 255 9.50 -7.56 -3.58
N PRO A 256 8.78 -6.42 -3.55
CA PRO A 256 7.52 -6.28 -2.83
C PRO A 256 6.31 -6.72 -3.66
N MET A 257 6.46 -7.66 -4.57
CA MET A 257 5.43 -8.24 -5.44
C MET A 257 4.66 -7.18 -6.26
N ALA A 258 3.35 -7.04 -6.04
CA ALA A 258 2.51 -6.12 -6.81
C ALA A 258 2.68 -4.64 -6.42
N VAL A 259 3.51 -4.33 -5.43
CA VAL A 259 3.59 -2.96 -4.89
C VAL A 259 4.35 -2.02 -5.81
N GLY A 260 3.79 -0.85 -6.07
CA GLY A 260 4.35 0.18 -6.95
C GLY A 260 5.41 1.07 -6.27
N ILE A 261 6.39 0.50 -5.55
CA ILE A 261 7.46 1.29 -4.94
C ILE A 261 8.32 1.94 -6.01
N GLU A 262 8.62 1.25 -7.12
CA GLU A 262 9.36 1.80 -8.23
C GLU A 262 8.58 2.91 -8.94
N ASP A 263 7.26 2.73 -9.12
CA ASP A 263 6.38 3.76 -9.68
C ASP A 263 6.35 5.00 -8.77
N ALA A 264 6.23 4.81 -7.45
CA ALA A 264 6.29 5.90 -6.47
C ALA A 264 7.66 6.60 -6.46
N SER A 265 8.74 5.84 -6.53
CA SER A 265 10.12 6.37 -6.57
C SER A 265 10.38 7.15 -7.86
N MET A 266 9.84 6.68 -8.99
CA MET A 266 9.88 7.40 -10.26
C MET A 266 9.18 8.77 -10.15
N LEU A 267 7.94 8.78 -9.64
CA LEU A 267 7.18 10.03 -9.47
C LEU A 267 7.85 10.97 -8.45
N TYR A 268 8.42 10.43 -7.38
CA TYR A 268 9.22 11.23 -6.44
C TYR A 268 10.48 11.81 -7.11
N GLY A 269 11.13 11.04 -7.99
CA GLY A 269 12.22 11.52 -8.83
C GLY A 269 11.80 12.67 -9.76
N MET A 270 10.61 12.55 -10.38
CA MET A 270 10.05 13.64 -11.19
C MET A 270 9.83 14.91 -10.36
N LEU A 271 9.32 14.76 -9.13
CA LEU A 271 9.05 15.90 -8.24
C LEU A 271 10.34 16.59 -7.76
N THR A 272 11.34 15.81 -7.34
CA THR A 272 12.50 16.30 -6.60
C THR A 272 13.79 16.39 -7.43
N GLY A 273 13.82 15.74 -8.59
CA GLY A 273 15.05 15.54 -9.38
C GLY A 273 16.03 14.55 -8.74
N ARG A 274 15.65 13.82 -7.67
CA ARG A 274 16.54 12.91 -6.94
C ARG A 274 16.20 11.45 -7.25
N ILE A 275 17.21 10.71 -7.67
CA ILE A 275 17.08 9.27 -8.02
C ILE A 275 17.94 8.46 -7.05
N PRO A 276 17.44 7.32 -6.50
CA PRO A 276 18.23 6.46 -5.64
C PRO A 276 19.36 5.77 -6.42
N PRO A 277 20.49 5.42 -5.77
CA PRO A 277 21.52 4.61 -6.41
C PRO A 277 21.03 3.17 -6.60
N ILE A 278 21.74 2.40 -7.44
CA ILE A 278 21.59 0.95 -7.44
C ILE A 278 22.28 0.38 -6.19
N ALA A 279 21.52 -0.29 -5.33
CA ALA A 279 22.05 -0.87 -4.10
C ALA A 279 23.03 -2.01 -4.39
N ASN A 280 24.04 -2.15 -3.55
CA ASN A 280 24.98 -3.27 -3.50
C ASN A 280 25.73 -3.58 -4.80
N HIS A 281 25.63 -2.77 -5.84
CA HIS A 281 26.32 -2.95 -7.11
C HIS A 281 27.82 -2.73 -6.93
N LYS A 282 28.63 -3.76 -7.18
CA LYS A 282 30.10 -3.71 -7.09
C LYS A 282 30.76 -4.15 -8.40
N GLU A 283 30.19 -5.12 -9.09
CA GLU A 283 30.77 -5.76 -10.26
C GLU A 283 29.81 -5.71 -11.44
N SER A 284 30.16 -4.91 -12.45
CA SER A 284 29.38 -4.87 -13.70
C SER A 284 29.39 -6.21 -14.39
N ASP A 285 28.24 -6.61 -14.92
CA ASP A 285 28.10 -7.82 -15.69
C ASP A 285 28.50 -7.56 -17.16
N PRO A 286 29.59 -8.18 -17.68
CA PRO A 286 30.01 -7.96 -19.04
C PRO A 286 28.97 -8.35 -20.10
N GLU A 287 28.07 -9.30 -19.78
CA GLU A 287 27.01 -9.73 -20.70
C GLU A 287 25.94 -8.64 -20.88
N LEU A 288 25.78 -7.76 -19.89
CA LEU A 288 24.88 -6.62 -19.99
C LEU A 288 25.51 -5.41 -20.69
N GLY A 289 26.83 -5.39 -20.85
CA GLY A 289 27.60 -4.27 -21.45
C GLY A 289 27.59 -3.01 -20.57
N ASN A 290 27.83 -1.85 -21.19
CA ASN A 290 27.82 -0.58 -20.47
C ASN A 290 26.39 -0.18 -20.11
N LEU A 291 26.17 0.14 -18.85
CA LEU A 291 24.89 0.62 -18.33
C LEU A 291 25.09 1.93 -17.57
N ASN A 292 24.24 2.90 -17.81
CA ASN A 292 24.20 4.15 -17.04
C ASN A 292 23.38 3.96 -15.75
N LEU A 293 23.90 3.11 -14.85
CA LEU A 293 23.26 2.82 -13.56
C LEU A 293 23.28 4.06 -12.67
N SER A 294 22.16 4.35 -12.02
CA SER A 294 22.05 5.47 -11.09
C SER A 294 23.06 5.31 -9.93
N ARG A 295 23.83 6.34 -9.70
CA ARG A 295 24.76 6.47 -8.57
C ARG A 295 24.13 7.19 -7.38
N GLY A 296 22.86 7.53 -7.49
CA GLY A 296 22.15 8.35 -6.53
C GLY A 296 22.40 9.86 -6.73
N GLY A 297 21.65 10.65 -5.99
CA GLY A 297 21.80 12.10 -6.00
C GLY A 297 20.83 12.82 -6.92
N THR A 298 21.21 14.02 -7.36
CA THR A 298 20.34 14.92 -8.13
C THR A 298 20.61 14.82 -9.62
N TYR A 299 19.55 14.70 -10.38
CA TYR A 299 19.51 14.70 -11.84
C TYR A 299 18.66 15.89 -12.31
N PRO A 300 19.25 17.09 -12.50
CA PRO A 300 18.51 18.33 -12.71
C PRO A 300 17.73 18.33 -14.03
N ASP A 301 18.27 17.66 -15.04
CA ASP A 301 17.71 17.64 -16.40
C ASP A 301 16.66 16.51 -16.59
N LEU A 302 16.26 15.85 -15.51
CA LEU A 302 15.28 14.76 -15.56
C LEU A 302 13.92 15.31 -15.99
N GLU A 303 13.40 14.78 -17.09
CA GLU A 303 12.12 15.21 -17.68
C GLU A 303 11.16 14.05 -17.91
N TYR A 304 11.67 12.86 -18.20
CA TYR A 304 10.85 11.68 -18.48
C TYR A 304 11.14 10.53 -17.51
N GLY A 305 10.11 9.77 -17.20
CA GLY A 305 10.20 8.52 -16.45
C GLY A 305 9.58 7.38 -17.24
N LEU A 306 10.38 6.39 -17.57
CA LEU A 306 9.93 5.14 -18.20
C LEU A 306 9.94 4.02 -17.16
N ARG A 307 8.77 3.46 -16.87
CA ARG A 307 8.63 2.33 -15.96
C ARG A 307 8.41 1.05 -16.75
N PHE A 308 9.12 0.00 -16.39
CA PHE A 308 8.92 -1.36 -16.87
C PHE A 308 8.58 -2.28 -15.71
N GLY A 309 7.46 -2.97 -15.79
CA GLY A 309 7.02 -4.02 -14.88
C GLY A 309 6.87 -5.34 -15.63
N ALA A 310 7.42 -6.42 -15.08
CA ALA A 310 7.19 -7.76 -15.57
C ALA A 310 6.70 -8.66 -14.45
N GLY A 311 5.91 -9.68 -14.76
CA GLY A 311 5.32 -10.57 -13.77
C GLY A 311 5.27 -12.01 -14.24
N PHE A 312 5.21 -12.93 -13.29
CA PHE A 312 4.96 -14.34 -13.58
C PHE A 312 3.69 -14.48 -14.42
N GLY A 313 3.65 -15.51 -15.29
CA GLY A 313 2.61 -15.65 -16.29
C GLY A 313 2.84 -14.80 -17.54
N SER A 314 4.11 -14.41 -17.82
CA SER A 314 4.51 -13.61 -18.99
C SER A 314 3.88 -12.22 -19.06
N GLN A 315 3.54 -11.63 -17.92
CA GLN A 315 2.90 -10.32 -17.84
C GLN A 315 3.91 -9.20 -18.06
N ILE A 316 3.51 -8.18 -18.81
CA ILE A 316 4.29 -6.97 -19.09
C ILE A 316 3.40 -5.75 -18.85
N ALA A 317 3.94 -4.74 -18.18
CA ALA A 317 3.31 -3.44 -18.05
C ALA A 317 4.34 -2.32 -18.21
N LEU A 318 3.98 -1.28 -18.94
CA LEU A 318 4.81 -0.10 -19.18
C LEU A 318 4.02 1.17 -18.85
N SER A 319 4.70 2.17 -18.35
CA SER A 319 4.19 3.53 -18.28
C SER A 319 5.27 4.54 -18.64
N LEU A 320 4.90 5.59 -19.34
CA LEU A 320 5.75 6.74 -19.65
C LEU A 320 5.12 7.99 -19.04
N VAL A 321 5.88 8.69 -18.22
CA VAL A 321 5.47 9.96 -17.63
C VAL A 321 6.40 11.08 -18.04
N ARG A 322 5.87 12.29 -18.08
CA ARG A 322 6.63 13.54 -18.28
C ARG A 322 6.49 14.41 -17.05
N LYS A 323 7.60 14.97 -16.59
CA LYS A 323 7.65 15.89 -15.45
C LYS A 323 6.71 17.09 -15.70
N TRP A 324 5.87 17.40 -14.70
CA TRP A 324 5.08 18.60 -14.74
C TRP A 324 5.95 19.80 -14.36
N GLN A 325 5.88 20.85 -15.16
CA GLN A 325 6.60 22.11 -14.86
C GLN A 325 5.78 22.91 -13.86
N VAL A 326 6.08 22.75 -12.57
CA VAL A 326 5.40 23.48 -11.50
C VAL A 326 5.79 24.96 -11.56
N THR A 327 4.79 25.84 -11.56
CA THR A 327 4.98 27.30 -11.49
C THR A 327 4.43 27.80 -10.16
N GLY A 328 5.29 28.38 -9.33
CA GLY A 328 4.92 28.79 -7.97
C GLY A 328 4.70 27.60 -7.04
N ASP A 329 3.80 27.75 -6.08
CA ASP A 329 3.43 26.67 -5.15
C ASP A 329 2.64 25.57 -5.86
N ARG A 330 2.95 24.31 -5.60
CA ARG A 330 2.23 23.16 -6.19
C ARG A 330 0.76 23.15 -5.79
N ILE A 331 0.42 23.68 -4.64
CA ILE A 331 -0.96 23.82 -4.17
C ILE A 331 -1.26 25.30 -3.98
N ASP A 332 -2.23 25.82 -4.74
CA ASP A 332 -2.88 27.09 -4.45
C ASP A 332 -3.84 26.89 -3.27
N GLY A 333 -3.37 27.24 -2.07
CA GLY A 333 -4.11 27.01 -0.83
C GLY A 333 -5.48 27.70 -0.80
N GLN A 334 -5.58 28.91 -1.38
CA GLN A 334 -6.86 29.63 -1.41
C GLN A 334 -7.88 28.94 -2.34
N LYS A 335 -7.43 28.51 -3.50
CA LYS A 335 -8.28 27.79 -4.46
C LYS A 335 -8.68 26.42 -3.92
N PHE A 336 -7.76 25.73 -3.24
CA PHE A 336 -8.01 24.44 -2.61
C PHE A 336 -9.04 24.52 -1.49
N ILE A 337 -8.93 25.48 -0.57
CA ILE A 337 -9.91 25.64 0.51
C ILE A 337 -11.29 26.04 -0.04
N ASN A 338 -11.33 26.88 -1.06
CA ASN A 338 -12.59 27.26 -1.69
C ASN A 338 -13.27 26.06 -2.36
N TRP A 339 -12.50 25.18 -3.00
CA TRP A 339 -13.00 23.93 -3.56
C TRP A 339 -13.56 23.00 -2.47
N ILE A 340 -12.86 22.84 -1.33
CA ILE A 340 -13.37 22.04 -0.20
C ILE A 340 -14.65 22.65 0.37
N ARG A 341 -14.71 23.97 0.57
CA ARG A 341 -15.91 24.67 1.03
C ARG A 341 -17.11 24.45 0.11
N HIS A 342 -16.86 24.50 -1.19
CA HIS A 342 -17.89 24.19 -2.18
C HIS A 342 -18.39 22.75 -2.05
N LEU A 343 -17.51 21.76 -1.89
CA LEU A 343 -17.90 20.36 -1.70
C LEU A 343 -18.69 20.13 -0.41
N ALA A 344 -18.29 20.80 0.67
CA ALA A 344 -18.95 20.72 1.97
C ALA A 344 -20.25 21.53 2.04
N ASN A 345 -20.50 22.39 1.06
CA ASN A 345 -21.56 23.41 1.08
C ASN A 345 -21.53 24.26 2.37
N SER A 346 -20.33 24.60 2.85
CA SER A 346 -20.09 25.37 4.06
C SER A 346 -18.82 26.19 3.96
N ASN A 347 -18.81 27.39 4.54
CA ASN A 347 -17.62 28.22 4.66
C ASN A 347 -16.76 27.86 5.89
N ASP A 348 -17.33 27.14 6.85
CA ASP A 348 -16.72 26.84 8.15
C ASP A 348 -15.98 25.50 8.13
N VAL A 349 -15.33 25.18 7.00
CA VAL A 349 -14.53 23.97 6.86
C VAL A 349 -13.16 24.16 7.49
N VAL A 350 -12.79 23.23 8.37
CA VAL A 350 -11.49 23.16 9.03
C VAL A 350 -10.77 21.87 8.61
N MET A 351 -9.46 21.97 8.43
CA MET A 351 -8.60 20.81 8.17
C MET A 351 -7.64 20.63 9.35
N ARG A 352 -7.55 19.40 9.85
CA ARG A 352 -6.62 19.04 10.94
C ARG A 352 -5.94 17.71 10.69
N ILE A 353 -4.81 17.53 11.33
CA ILE A 353 -4.16 16.23 11.44
C ILE A 353 -4.59 15.62 12.77
N LEU A 354 -5.32 14.52 12.70
CA LEU A 354 -5.75 13.71 13.84
C LEU A 354 -5.12 12.34 13.73
N ASP A 355 -4.35 11.93 14.71
CA ASP A 355 -3.70 10.60 14.73
C ASP A 355 -2.94 10.28 13.43
N GLY A 356 -2.23 11.29 12.90
CA GLY A 356 -1.49 11.17 11.64
C GLY A 356 -2.33 11.19 10.36
N LYS A 357 -3.65 11.35 10.47
CA LYS A 357 -4.58 11.43 9.33
C LYS A 357 -5.01 12.87 9.08
N LEU A 358 -5.01 13.29 7.82
CA LEU A 358 -5.58 14.56 7.42
C LEU A 358 -7.10 14.43 7.33
N VAL A 359 -7.82 15.20 8.11
CA VAL A 359 -9.28 15.21 8.19
C VAL A 359 -9.82 16.60 7.88
N SER A 360 -10.93 16.65 7.14
CA SER A 360 -11.70 17.88 6.95
C SER A 360 -13.09 17.71 7.56
N TYR A 361 -13.58 18.73 8.26
CA TYR A 361 -14.92 18.75 8.84
C TYR A 361 -15.49 20.17 8.84
N VAL A 362 -16.79 20.29 9.04
CA VAL A 362 -17.45 21.58 9.21
C VAL A 362 -17.41 21.95 10.70
N ASP A 363 -16.82 23.09 11.01
CA ASP A 363 -16.74 23.57 12.41
C ASP A 363 -18.15 23.80 12.97
N GLY A 364 -18.40 23.32 14.18
CA GLY A 364 -19.73 23.38 14.81
C GLY A 364 -20.68 22.24 14.40
N ASP A 365 -20.24 21.23 13.62
CA ASP A 365 -21.03 20.03 13.38
C ASP A 365 -21.21 19.26 14.69
N SER A 366 -22.47 19.15 15.13
CA SER A 366 -22.85 18.51 16.40
C SER A 366 -22.54 16.99 16.42
N ASN A 367 -22.26 16.40 15.27
CA ASN A 367 -21.86 14.99 15.18
C ASN A 367 -20.40 14.73 15.56
N LEU A 368 -19.61 15.79 15.72
CA LEU A 368 -18.23 15.72 16.23
C LEU A 368 -18.21 16.06 17.72
N HIS A 369 -18.81 15.19 18.53
CA HIS A 369 -18.80 15.34 19.99
C HIS A 369 -17.37 15.14 20.55
N GLY A 370 -16.89 16.14 21.29
CA GLY A 370 -15.65 16.02 22.06
C GLY A 370 -14.52 16.95 21.71
N GLY A 371 -14.76 17.98 20.88
CA GLY A 371 -13.74 18.95 20.50
C GLY A 371 -12.58 18.29 19.78
N VAL A 372 -12.54 18.41 18.47
CA VAL A 372 -11.49 17.81 17.65
C VAL A 372 -10.12 18.26 18.14
N LYS A 373 -9.41 17.38 18.85
CA LYS A 373 -8.02 17.60 19.26
C LYS A 373 -7.15 17.26 18.04
N GLY A 374 -6.18 18.09 17.75
CA GLY A 374 -5.25 17.85 16.64
C GLY A 374 -4.57 19.14 16.23
N THR A 375 -3.51 19.02 15.44
CA THR A 375 -2.79 20.17 14.89
C THR A 375 -3.53 20.69 13.68
N GLU A 376 -3.81 21.99 13.64
CA GLU A 376 -4.32 22.63 12.44
C GLU A 376 -3.33 22.39 11.29
N TRP A 377 -3.82 21.95 10.13
CA TRP A 377 -2.98 21.75 8.96
C TRP A 377 -3.04 23.01 8.10
N PRO A 378 -1.99 23.84 8.11
CA PRO A 378 -1.91 24.99 7.24
C PRO A 378 -1.68 24.49 5.83
N ILE A 379 -2.61 24.76 4.92
CA ILE A 379 -2.56 24.34 3.52
C ILE A 379 -1.28 24.84 2.82
N THR A 380 -0.74 25.95 3.28
CA THR A 380 0.50 26.56 2.77
C THR A 380 1.79 25.85 3.23
N GLN A 381 1.78 25.14 4.37
CA GLN A 381 2.99 24.49 4.93
C GLN A 381 3.21 23.06 4.44
N ALA A 382 2.29 22.47 3.69
CA ALA A 382 2.36 21.06 3.29
C ALA A 382 3.57 20.74 2.39
N TYR A 383 4.28 21.74 1.87
CA TYR A 383 5.35 21.57 0.89
C TYR A 383 6.63 22.35 1.16
N GLU A 384 6.73 23.13 2.22
CA GLU A 384 7.99 23.82 2.57
C GLU A 384 9.15 22.86 2.86
N GLY A 385 8.88 21.57 3.06
CA GLY A 385 9.90 20.53 3.25
C GLY A 385 10.43 19.87 1.98
N ILE A 386 9.92 20.20 0.78
CA ILE A 386 10.27 19.51 -0.48
C ILE A 386 10.86 20.47 -1.54
N THR A 387 11.20 21.69 -1.18
CA THR A 387 11.95 22.56 -2.10
C THR A 387 13.40 22.07 -2.21
N PRO A 388 13.95 21.96 -3.43
CA PRO A 388 15.34 21.52 -3.63
C PRO A 388 16.38 22.39 -2.91
N GLU A 389 16.02 23.61 -2.52
CA GLU A 389 16.92 24.59 -1.91
C GLU A 389 17.04 24.50 -0.38
N SER A 390 16.15 23.78 0.33
CA SER A 390 16.19 23.77 1.80
C SER A 390 17.11 22.71 2.42
N ASN A 391 17.77 21.86 1.64
CA ASN A 391 18.65 20.80 2.15
C ASN A 391 20.11 20.96 1.76
N GLY A 392 20.69 22.13 2.05
CA GLY A 392 22.15 22.28 2.19
C GLY A 392 22.70 21.67 3.49
N GLN A 393 21.86 21.02 4.29
CA GLN A 393 22.32 20.23 5.43
C GLN A 393 22.48 18.78 4.99
N THR A 394 23.72 18.37 4.80
CA THR A 394 24.12 16.95 4.81
C THR A 394 23.42 16.28 5.98
N PRO A 395 22.68 15.17 5.76
CA PRO A 395 22.17 14.38 6.87
C PRO A 395 23.34 14.09 7.81
N PRO A 396 23.18 14.16 9.13
CA PRO A 396 24.23 13.74 10.03
C PRO A 396 24.65 12.32 9.61
N GLN A 397 25.94 12.15 9.29
CA GLN A 397 26.51 10.83 9.10
C GLN A 397 26.27 10.10 10.42
N VAL A 398 25.31 9.19 10.41
CA VAL A 398 25.18 8.21 11.47
C VAL A 398 26.37 7.28 11.25
N GLU A 399 27.46 7.54 11.97
CA GLU A 399 28.51 6.54 12.11
C GLU A 399 27.85 5.25 12.59
N PRO A 400 28.11 4.11 11.95
CA PRO A 400 27.61 2.84 12.43
C PRO A 400 28.16 2.65 13.84
N LYS A 401 27.32 2.76 14.86
CA LYS A 401 27.67 2.27 16.18
C LYS A 401 27.96 0.79 16.02
N GLN A 402 29.24 0.42 16.17
CA GLN A 402 29.61 -0.96 16.43
C GLN A 402 28.81 -1.39 17.67
N VAL A 403 27.83 -2.23 17.44
CA VAL A 403 27.20 -2.99 18.51
C VAL A 403 28.14 -4.16 18.74
N ASP A 404 28.89 -4.11 19.83
CA ASP A 404 29.58 -5.28 20.34
C ASP A 404 28.50 -6.33 20.64
N VAL A 405 28.46 -7.34 19.81
CA VAL A 405 27.64 -8.52 20.06
C VAL A 405 28.40 -9.39 21.03
N ASP A 406 28.23 -9.13 22.33
CA ASP A 406 28.56 -10.11 23.35
C ASP A 406 27.70 -11.36 23.11
N GLU A 407 28.36 -12.49 22.94
CA GLU A 407 27.74 -13.81 22.84
C GLU A 407 26.97 -14.13 24.14
N ALA A 408 25.76 -13.62 24.28
CA ALA A 408 24.82 -14.09 25.28
C ALA A 408 24.07 -15.30 24.68
N LYS A 409 24.48 -16.49 25.12
CA LYS A 409 23.70 -17.72 24.98
C LYS A 409 22.29 -17.46 25.52
N VAL A 410 21.33 -17.35 24.63
CA VAL A 410 19.92 -17.38 25.01
C VAL A 410 19.55 -18.84 25.22
N GLU A 411 19.54 -19.28 26.47
CA GLU A 411 18.77 -20.46 26.87
C GLU A 411 17.30 -20.17 26.66
N ILE A 412 16.70 -20.85 25.69
CA ILE A 412 15.24 -20.85 25.49
C ILE A 412 14.65 -21.66 26.65
N ALA A 413 14.26 -20.96 27.70
CA ALA A 413 13.37 -21.53 28.71
C ALA A 413 11.97 -21.65 28.09
N GLN A 414 11.60 -22.86 27.73
CA GLN A 414 10.22 -23.22 27.43
C GLN A 414 9.40 -23.08 28.72
N THR A 415 8.76 -21.94 28.89
CA THR A 415 7.71 -21.79 29.90
C THR A 415 6.39 -21.98 29.20
N THR A 416 5.94 -23.23 29.15
CA THR A 416 4.58 -23.58 28.79
C THR A 416 3.67 -23.11 29.95
N THR A 417 3.15 -21.91 29.83
CA THR A 417 2.07 -21.49 30.71
C THR A 417 0.77 -21.96 30.07
N THR A 418 0.35 -23.15 30.45
CA THR A 418 -1.01 -23.63 30.17
C THR A 418 -1.96 -22.78 31.00
N ILE A 419 -2.58 -21.77 30.35
CA ILE A 419 -3.73 -21.10 30.94
C ILE A 419 -4.90 -22.08 30.77
N ALA A 420 -5.28 -22.73 31.87
CA ALA A 420 -6.47 -23.50 31.96
C ALA A 420 -7.66 -22.57 31.74
N VAL A 421 -8.40 -22.79 30.67
CA VAL A 421 -9.73 -22.21 30.45
C VAL A 421 -10.66 -22.79 31.53
N PRO A 422 -11.29 -21.97 32.38
CA PRO A 422 -12.29 -22.49 33.29
C PRO A 422 -13.55 -22.82 32.47
N SER A 423 -13.84 -24.09 32.36
CA SER A 423 -15.16 -24.60 31.95
C SER A 423 -16.08 -24.49 33.14
N ASP A 424 -16.76 -23.35 33.30
CA ASP A 424 -18.04 -23.24 34.02
C ASP A 424 -18.49 -21.77 33.86
N ILE A 425 -19.28 -21.51 32.82
CA ILE A 425 -20.02 -20.26 32.67
C ILE A 425 -21.14 -20.29 33.68
N SER A 426 -21.08 -19.47 34.74
CA SER A 426 -22.17 -19.30 35.68
C SER A 426 -23.39 -18.68 34.98
N ALA A 427 -24.59 -18.98 35.43
CA ALA A 427 -25.86 -18.48 34.87
C ALA A 427 -25.93 -16.94 34.78
N ASP A 428 -25.14 -16.21 35.58
CA ASP A 428 -25.04 -14.76 35.55
C ASP A 428 -24.23 -14.23 34.34
N GLN A 429 -23.22 -14.96 33.91
CA GLN A 429 -22.42 -14.53 32.73
C GLN A 429 -23.17 -14.73 31.40
N SER A 430 -24.00 -15.76 31.32
CA SER A 430 -24.86 -15.97 30.13
C SER A 430 -25.83 -14.81 29.93
N ASN A 431 -26.36 -14.24 31.00
CA ASN A 431 -27.29 -13.11 30.92
C ASN A 431 -26.59 -11.82 30.45
N VAL A 432 -25.31 -11.61 30.82
CA VAL A 432 -24.53 -10.47 30.36
C VAL A 432 -24.26 -10.55 28.86
N VAL A 433 -23.88 -11.73 28.39
CA VAL A 433 -23.59 -11.95 26.95
C VAL A 433 -24.84 -11.71 26.10
N ASP A 434 -25.97 -12.28 26.47
CA ASP A 434 -27.23 -12.14 25.72
C ASP A 434 -27.67 -10.65 25.67
N THR A 435 -27.57 -9.95 26.80
CA THR A 435 -27.91 -8.53 26.87
C THR A 435 -27.00 -7.64 26.02
N VAL A 436 -25.69 -7.90 26.00
CA VAL A 436 -24.75 -7.16 25.15
C VAL A 436 -25.05 -7.40 23.67
N ILE A 437 -25.34 -8.65 23.27
CA ILE A 437 -25.73 -8.97 21.89
C ILE A 437 -27.04 -8.23 21.53
N GLU A 438 -28.05 -8.20 22.40
CA GLU A 438 -29.30 -7.46 22.16
C GLU A 438 -29.06 -5.97 21.91
N VAL A 439 -28.20 -5.33 22.70
CA VAL A 439 -27.85 -3.92 22.50
C VAL A 439 -27.16 -3.72 21.13
N VAL A 440 -26.21 -4.58 20.76
CA VAL A 440 -25.56 -4.50 19.46
C VAL A 440 -26.53 -4.70 18.30
N VAL A 441 -27.40 -5.70 18.39
CA VAL A 441 -28.47 -5.95 17.40
C VAL A 441 -29.37 -4.73 17.24
N LYS A 442 -29.76 -4.11 18.34
CA LYS A 442 -30.58 -2.89 18.33
C LYS A 442 -29.92 -1.71 17.62
N HIS A 443 -28.62 -1.49 17.83
CA HIS A 443 -27.88 -0.39 17.25
C HIS A 443 -27.44 -0.62 15.80
N THR A 444 -27.26 -1.88 15.41
CA THR A 444 -26.72 -2.25 14.08
C THR A 444 -27.78 -2.76 13.11
N GLY A 445 -28.89 -3.30 13.65
CA GLY A 445 -29.89 -4.01 12.87
C GLY A 445 -29.43 -5.38 12.37
N TYR A 446 -28.29 -5.88 12.84
CA TYR A 446 -27.82 -7.22 12.49
C TYR A 446 -28.65 -8.30 13.20
N PRO A 447 -28.86 -9.49 12.59
CA PRO A 447 -29.43 -10.63 13.29
C PRO A 447 -28.50 -11.08 14.43
N ALA A 448 -29.06 -11.58 15.53
CA ALA A 448 -28.28 -11.98 16.71
C ALA A 448 -27.26 -13.10 16.41
N ASP A 449 -27.59 -14.01 15.50
CA ASP A 449 -26.72 -15.09 15.02
C ASP A 449 -25.60 -14.62 14.09
N PHE A 450 -25.61 -13.35 13.73
CA PHE A 450 -24.57 -12.70 12.92
C PHE A 450 -23.47 -12.06 13.78
N VAL A 451 -23.74 -11.80 15.05
CA VAL A 451 -22.85 -11.09 15.97
C VAL A 451 -22.05 -12.11 16.79
N GLU A 452 -20.75 -12.25 16.47
CA GLU A 452 -19.84 -13.10 17.23
C GLU A 452 -19.01 -12.27 18.21
N LEU A 453 -18.71 -12.83 19.39
CA LEU A 453 -18.12 -12.09 20.50
C LEU A 453 -16.68 -11.64 20.27
N ASP A 454 -15.94 -12.39 19.44
CA ASP A 454 -14.52 -12.12 19.14
C ASP A 454 -14.30 -11.30 17.89
N GLN A 455 -15.38 -10.88 17.21
CA GLN A 455 -15.28 -10.04 16.03
C GLN A 455 -14.80 -8.63 16.37
N ASP A 456 -13.91 -8.10 15.55
CA ASP A 456 -13.52 -6.69 15.62
C ASP A 456 -14.69 -5.78 15.25
N LEU A 457 -15.05 -4.89 16.16
CA LEU A 457 -16.23 -4.04 16.05
C LEU A 457 -16.17 -3.10 14.84
N GLU A 458 -15.02 -2.52 14.57
CA GLU A 458 -14.83 -1.58 13.47
C GLU A 458 -14.49 -2.30 12.16
N GLY A 459 -13.50 -3.18 12.19
CA GLY A 459 -12.99 -3.84 10.99
C GLY A 459 -13.90 -4.94 10.44
N GLU A 460 -14.61 -5.67 11.31
CA GLU A 460 -15.40 -6.84 10.90
C GLU A 460 -16.90 -6.61 10.96
N LEU A 461 -17.39 -5.93 11.98
CA LEU A 461 -18.80 -5.58 12.10
C LEU A 461 -19.15 -4.25 11.44
N GLY A 462 -18.13 -3.44 11.03
CA GLY A 462 -18.36 -2.13 10.43
C GLY A 462 -19.02 -1.13 11.38
N ILE A 463 -18.87 -1.35 12.69
CA ILE A 463 -19.40 -0.46 13.74
C ILE A 463 -18.35 0.60 13.97
N ASP A 464 -18.58 1.80 13.46
CA ASP A 464 -17.66 2.93 13.63
C ASP A 464 -17.51 3.34 15.10
N THR A 465 -16.45 4.08 15.40
CA THR A 465 -16.09 4.51 16.77
C THR A 465 -17.22 5.27 17.48
N VAL A 466 -18.04 6.03 16.74
CA VAL A 466 -19.18 6.75 17.33
C VAL A 466 -20.26 5.77 17.77
N LYS A 467 -20.56 4.81 16.93
CA LYS A 467 -21.55 3.78 17.20
C LYS A 467 -21.10 2.82 18.29
N GLN A 468 -19.80 2.50 18.36
CA GLN A 468 -19.22 1.76 19.48
C GLN A 468 -19.39 2.49 20.81
N ALA A 469 -19.19 3.82 20.82
CA ALA A 469 -19.42 4.64 22.00
C ALA A 469 -20.90 4.67 22.43
N GLU A 470 -21.83 4.76 21.48
CA GLU A 470 -23.28 4.66 21.74
C GLU A 470 -23.67 3.30 22.34
N ILE A 471 -23.17 2.21 21.75
CA ILE A 471 -23.38 0.83 22.25
C ILE A 471 -22.85 0.70 23.67
N MET A 472 -21.62 1.16 23.93
CA MET A 472 -21.03 1.08 25.27
C MET A 472 -21.76 1.93 26.29
N ALA A 473 -22.24 3.11 25.89
CA ALA A 473 -23.06 3.96 26.76
C ALA A 473 -24.39 3.29 27.13
N GLU A 474 -25.03 2.61 26.17
CA GLU A 474 -26.26 1.86 26.45
C GLU A 474 -26.00 0.63 27.32
N ILE A 475 -24.93 -0.12 27.07
CA ILE A 475 -24.50 -1.23 27.91
C ILE A 475 -24.29 -0.75 29.36
N ARG A 476 -23.57 0.34 29.56
CA ARG A 476 -23.37 0.94 30.88
C ARG A 476 -24.68 1.32 31.57
N ASN A 477 -25.62 1.89 30.83
CA ASN A 477 -26.94 2.24 31.35
C ASN A 477 -27.73 1.00 31.76
N VAL A 478 -27.74 -0.05 30.95
CA VAL A 478 -28.45 -1.29 31.23
C VAL A 478 -27.91 -1.98 32.48
N PHE A 479 -26.60 -1.99 32.67
CA PHE A 479 -25.94 -2.61 33.83
C PHE A 479 -25.70 -1.65 35.00
N GLY A 480 -26.15 -0.38 34.91
CA GLY A 480 -26.01 0.61 35.98
C GLY A 480 -24.56 0.93 36.33
N LEU A 481 -23.63 0.85 35.37
CA LEU A 481 -22.21 1.07 35.61
C LEU A 481 -21.87 2.57 35.65
N PRO A 482 -20.95 3.00 36.53
CA PRO A 482 -20.53 4.39 36.62
C PRO A 482 -19.81 4.83 35.32
N VAL A 483 -19.82 6.15 35.07
CA VAL A 483 -19.03 6.75 34.01
C VAL A 483 -17.56 6.64 34.41
N ASP A 484 -16.76 6.02 33.56
CA ASP A 484 -15.32 5.87 33.71
C ASP A 484 -14.64 6.98 32.87
N GLU A 485 -13.99 7.95 33.55
CA GLU A 485 -13.34 9.07 32.88
C GLU A 485 -12.03 8.66 32.17
N ASP A 486 -11.46 7.51 32.53
CA ASP A 486 -10.25 6.95 31.93
C ASP A 486 -10.56 5.92 30.83
N PHE A 487 -11.83 5.74 30.46
CA PHE A 487 -12.25 4.77 29.46
C PHE A 487 -11.76 5.14 28.05
N VAL A 488 -10.93 4.28 27.48
CA VAL A 488 -10.42 4.39 26.11
C VAL A 488 -11.07 3.33 25.25
N LEU A 489 -11.94 3.72 24.34
CA LEU A 489 -12.70 2.79 23.48
C LEU A 489 -11.80 1.86 22.65
N ALA A 490 -10.63 2.31 22.25
CA ALA A 490 -9.65 1.51 21.50
C ALA A 490 -9.13 0.27 22.25
N ASP A 491 -9.27 0.23 23.58
CA ASP A 491 -8.88 -0.92 24.40
C ASP A 491 -9.94 -2.05 24.37
N TYR A 492 -11.08 -1.81 23.73
CA TYR A 492 -12.22 -2.72 23.65
C TYR A 492 -12.59 -3.05 22.19
N PRO A 493 -11.68 -3.63 21.40
CA PRO A 493 -11.88 -3.83 19.96
C PRO A 493 -12.92 -4.89 19.62
N THR A 494 -13.32 -5.76 20.58
CA THR A 494 -14.31 -6.81 20.36
C THR A 494 -15.39 -6.79 21.43
N LEU A 495 -16.50 -7.48 21.19
CA LEU A 495 -17.56 -7.64 22.19
C LEU A 495 -17.09 -8.39 23.45
N ASN A 496 -16.19 -9.36 23.30
CA ASN A 496 -15.60 -10.05 24.45
C ASN A 496 -14.83 -9.09 25.37
N HIS A 497 -14.14 -8.10 24.82
CA HIS A 497 -13.50 -7.06 25.63
C HIS A 497 -14.53 -6.20 26.36
N MET A 498 -15.62 -5.82 25.70
CA MET A 498 -16.71 -5.06 26.34
C MET A 498 -17.40 -5.88 27.44
N ILE A 499 -17.70 -7.14 27.17
CA ILE A 499 -18.31 -8.08 28.15
C ILE A 499 -17.36 -8.29 29.34
N GLY A 500 -16.07 -8.43 29.11
CA GLY A 500 -15.06 -8.54 30.16
C GLY A 500 -15.04 -7.34 31.09
N SER A 501 -15.11 -6.13 30.53
CA SER A 501 -15.19 -4.88 31.29
C SER A 501 -16.47 -4.79 32.15
N VAL A 502 -17.61 -5.15 31.55
CA VAL A 502 -18.90 -5.18 32.24
C VAL A 502 -18.90 -6.21 33.36
N SER A 503 -18.46 -7.42 33.10
CA SER A 503 -18.40 -8.52 34.06
C SER A 503 -17.47 -8.20 35.23
N TYR A 504 -16.31 -7.62 34.97
CA TYR A 504 -15.37 -7.22 36.01
C TYR A 504 -15.96 -6.13 36.92
N THR A 505 -16.63 -5.15 36.34
CA THR A 505 -17.21 -4.02 37.10
C THR A 505 -18.49 -4.42 37.84
N HIS A 506 -19.34 -5.24 37.23
CA HIS A 506 -20.61 -5.69 37.81
C HIS A 506 -20.44 -6.74 38.93
N LEU A 507 -19.46 -7.63 38.83
CA LEU A 507 -19.24 -8.72 39.78
C LEU A 507 -18.28 -8.35 40.92
N THR A 508 -17.48 -7.26 40.80
CA THR A 508 -16.48 -6.90 41.80
C THR A 508 -16.85 -5.71 42.67
N LEU A 509 -17.89 -4.94 42.32
CA LEU A 509 -18.39 -3.86 43.19
C LEU A 509 -19.38 -4.43 44.22
N PRO A 510 -19.14 -4.28 45.53
CA PRO A 510 -20.09 -4.72 46.55
C PRO A 510 -21.35 -3.88 46.44
N THR A 511 -22.51 -4.55 46.31
CA THR A 511 -23.81 -3.93 46.50
C THR A 511 -23.88 -3.30 47.91
N ILE A 512 -23.65 -2.00 48.01
CA ILE A 512 -23.93 -1.25 49.24
C ILE A 512 -25.46 -1.14 49.34
N SER A 513 -26.03 -2.05 50.05
CA SER A 513 -27.38 -1.99 50.56
C SER A 513 -27.43 -0.85 51.58
N CYS A 514 -27.92 0.34 51.19
CA CYS A 514 -28.28 1.38 52.16
C CYS A 514 -29.63 0.99 52.78
N VAL A 515 -29.58 0.75 54.08
CA VAL A 515 -30.74 0.74 54.97
C VAL A 515 -31.11 2.18 55.27
#